data_3f4b45832a4ddb23dc9f626ec556f48d
#
_entry.id   3f4b45832a4ddb23dc9f626ec556f48d
#
_cell.length_a   1.000
_cell.length_b   1.000
_cell.length_c   1.000
_cell.angle_alpha   90.00
_cell.angle_beta   90.00
_cell.angle_gamma   90.00
#
_symmetry.space_group_name_H-M   'P 1'
#
loop_
_entity.id
_entity.type
_entity.pdbx_description
1 polymer ?
#
loop_
_entity_poly.entity_id
_entity_poly.type
_entity_poly.pdbx_seq_one_letter_code
_entity_poly.pdbx_strand_id
1 'polypeptide(L)'
;MNISGISVDMGSFSYRAIHKENQDNENFQDGQGSFGMGRGNSMMYGKNGNSNSRKELTFEIGFNPYSKKLGEYNKRQEFAIGFFYSGSDLANEHTEKFSSTVGDTFSFHQVLYQNDTMIRSRSEYRESANVLGVSAKYLFKTDPEKRFSLFTGIGLKLACTITSRVYKRNSEDTAVSINYYNAKPNYSLFDDANNIGTSDTWYRGKSEATVFTSVFAPFGVNMRLCKKKEIWNQMNIFMQGIVGLELESQIKGETHLNPFMGCSIGFKFDFK
;
A
#
# COMPACT_ATOMS: atom_id res chain seq x y z
N MET A 1 10.03 -6.03 -36.47
CA MET A 1 8.96 -6.14 -35.45
C MET A 1 7.65 -5.73 -36.13
N ASN A 2 6.58 -6.46 -35.90
CA ASN A 2 5.24 -6.08 -36.33
C ASN A 2 4.39 -5.75 -35.12
N ILE A 3 3.54 -4.73 -35.20
CA ILE A 3 2.63 -4.39 -34.10
C ILE A 3 1.67 -5.55 -33.91
N SER A 4 1.65 -6.13 -32.70
CA SER A 4 0.77 -7.25 -32.36
C SER A 4 -0.60 -6.80 -31.89
N GLY A 5 -0.67 -5.65 -31.22
CA GLY A 5 -1.92 -5.12 -30.68
C GLY A 5 -1.72 -3.96 -29.75
N ILE A 6 -2.85 -3.47 -29.27
CA ILE A 6 -2.95 -2.41 -28.24
C ILE A 6 -3.76 -2.99 -27.08
N SER A 7 -3.33 -2.72 -25.85
CA SER A 7 -4.07 -3.13 -24.66
C SER A 7 -4.25 -1.98 -23.67
N VAL A 8 -5.35 -2.06 -22.93
CA VAL A 8 -5.64 -1.19 -21.79
C VAL A 8 -6.04 -2.08 -20.63
N ASP A 9 -5.43 -1.89 -19.50
CA ASP A 9 -5.78 -2.64 -18.29
C ASP A 9 -5.89 -1.74 -17.06
N MET A 10 -6.63 -2.24 -16.08
CA MET A 10 -6.77 -1.65 -14.77
C MET A 10 -6.41 -2.69 -13.73
N GLY A 11 -5.50 -2.34 -12.84
CA GLY A 11 -4.98 -3.23 -11.82
C GLY A 11 -4.98 -2.64 -10.43
N SER A 12 -4.83 -3.53 -9.46
CA SER A 12 -4.59 -3.19 -8.05
C SER A 12 -3.38 -3.98 -7.57
N PHE A 13 -2.45 -3.28 -6.95
CA PHE A 13 -1.18 -3.81 -6.46
C PHE A 13 -1.09 -3.55 -4.96
N SER A 14 -0.67 -4.56 -4.22
CA SER A 14 -0.38 -4.47 -2.79
C SER A 14 1.13 -4.53 -2.59
N TYR A 15 1.63 -3.59 -1.82
CA TYR A 15 3.04 -3.48 -1.44
C TYR A 15 3.15 -3.80 0.04
N ARG A 16 4.07 -4.66 0.39
CA ARG A 16 4.47 -4.84 1.78
C ARG A 16 5.61 -3.86 2.04
N ALA A 17 5.31 -2.71 2.62
CA ALA A 17 6.36 -1.84 3.12
C ALA A 17 7.22 -2.64 4.11
N ILE A 18 8.49 -2.83 3.77
CA ILE A 18 9.48 -3.25 4.75
C ILE A 18 9.64 -2.02 5.62
N HIS A 19 9.16 -2.12 6.85
CA HIS A 19 9.06 -1.02 7.79
C HIS A 19 10.36 -0.23 7.85
N LYS A 20 10.28 1.10 7.69
CA LYS A 20 11.15 2.00 8.41
C LYS A 20 10.86 1.77 9.90
N GLU A 21 11.69 1.03 10.58
CA GLU A 21 11.88 1.23 12.00
C GLU A 21 12.46 2.64 12.11
N ASN A 22 11.59 3.61 12.41
CA ASN A 22 12.05 4.97 12.66
C ASN A 22 13.08 4.89 13.77
N GLN A 23 14.32 5.22 13.44
CA GLN A 23 15.43 5.38 14.38
C GLN A 23 15.15 6.40 15.50
N ASP A 24 14.03 7.13 15.42
CA ASP A 24 13.57 8.01 16.48
C ASP A 24 12.90 7.28 17.65
N ASN A 25 12.81 5.96 17.62
CA ASN A 25 12.25 5.12 18.68
C ASN A 25 13.32 4.34 19.47
N GLU A 26 14.49 4.91 19.70
CA GLU A 26 15.51 4.30 20.57
C GLU A 26 15.01 3.99 22.01
N ASN A 27 13.78 4.34 22.36
CA ASN A 27 13.15 4.05 23.64
C ASN A 27 11.91 3.15 23.56
N PHE A 28 11.63 2.52 22.43
CA PHE A 28 10.54 1.56 22.31
C PHE A 28 11.06 0.12 22.36
N GLN A 29 11.39 -0.34 23.57
CA GLN A 29 11.48 -1.77 23.84
C GLN A 29 10.12 -2.41 23.54
N ASP A 30 10.15 -3.43 22.67
CA ASP A 30 9.05 -4.38 22.50
C ASP A 30 8.51 -4.80 23.86
N GLY A 31 7.36 -4.25 24.23
CA GLY A 31 6.67 -4.61 25.46
C GLY A 31 6.02 -5.98 25.33
N GLN A 32 6.82 -7.05 25.32
CA GLN A 32 6.35 -8.30 25.90
C GLN A 32 6.11 -8.01 27.37
N GLY A 33 4.81 -8.06 27.75
CA GLY A 33 4.31 -7.69 29.04
C GLY A 33 5.11 -8.19 30.22
N SER A 34 5.99 -7.35 30.71
CA SER A 34 6.50 -7.40 32.06
C SER A 34 5.64 -6.45 32.88
N PHE A 35 4.76 -7.00 33.68
CA PHE A 35 4.04 -6.28 34.73
C PHE A 35 5.04 -5.83 35.81
N GLY A 36 5.75 -4.75 35.54
CA GLY A 36 6.48 -4.02 36.56
C GLY A 36 5.57 -2.97 37.20
N MET A 37 5.29 -3.06 38.47
CA MET A 37 4.62 -2.02 39.25
C MET A 37 5.53 -0.79 39.33
N GLY A 38 5.54 0.06 38.33
CA GLY A 38 6.14 1.38 38.32
C GLY A 38 5.02 2.41 38.20
N ARG A 39 5.06 3.45 39.03
CA ARG A 39 4.15 4.61 39.00
C ARG A 39 4.22 5.30 37.64
N GLY A 40 3.28 4.96 36.74
CA GLY A 40 3.16 5.49 35.38
C GLY A 40 3.08 4.36 34.36
N ASN A 41 1.90 3.78 34.18
CA ASN A 41 1.69 2.75 33.17
C ASN A 41 1.42 3.42 31.81
N SER A 42 2.33 3.29 30.85
CA SER A 42 2.01 3.55 29.45
C SER A 42 1.74 2.20 28.75
N MET A 43 0.57 2.04 28.16
CA MET A 43 0.25 0.91 27.30
C MET A 43 0.25 1.39 25.85
N MET A 44 0.99 0.69 24.99
CA MET A 44 0.89 0.85 23.56
C MET A 44 -0.13 -0.16 23.01
N TYR A 45 -1.12 0.34 22.31
CA TYR A 45 -2.02 -0.48 21.51
C TYR A 45 -1.80 -0.20 20.03
N GLY A 46 -1.50 -1.27 19.31
CA GLY A 46 -1.82 -1.44 17.91
C GLY A 46 -1.06 -0.59 16.90
N LYS A 47 0.04 -1.14 16.40
CA LYS A 47 0.55 -0.79 15.07
C LYS A 47 -0.29 -1.55 14.04
N ASN A 48 -1.28 -0.92 13.43
CA ASN A 48 -1.96 -1.51 12.28
C ASN A 48 -0.99 -1.55 11.12
N GLY A 49 -0.65 -2.77 10.69
CA GLY A 49 0.26 -3.02 9.58
C GLY A 49 -0.26 -2.38 8.29
N ASN A 50 0.56 -1.57 7.67
CA ASN A 50 0.26 -0.90 6.43
C ASN A 50 0.24 -1.88 5.26
N SER A 51 -0.91 -2.11 4.68
CA SER A 51 -1.01 -2.58 3.30
C SER A 51 -1.17 -1.36 2.40
N ASN A 52 -0.09 -0.93 1.78
CA ASN A 52 -0.17 0.11 0.77
C ASN A 52 -0.80 -0.49 -0.49
N SER A 53 -1.86 0.10 -0.98
CA SER A 53 -2.50 -0.32 -2.22
C SER A 53 -2.34 0.75 -3.29
N ARG A 54 -1.93 0.31 -4.47
CA ARG A 54 -1.78 1.16 -5.65
C ARG A 54 -2.79 0.71 -6.71
N LYS A 55 -3.60 1.63 -7.19
CA LYS A 55 -4.48 1.40 -8.35
C LYS A 55 -3.80 1.96 -9.59
N GLU A 56 -3.72 1.15 -10.63
CA GLU A 56 -2.97 1.47 -11.83
C GLU A 56 -3.85 1.31 -13.07
N LEU A 57 -3.77 2.28 -13.96
CA LEU A 57 -4.33 2.23 -15.32
C LEU A 57 -3.14 2.19 -16.29
N THR A 58 -3.08 1.15 -17.13
CA THR A 58 -1.99 0.92 -18.07
C THR A 58 -2.51 0.92 -19.51
N PHE A 59 -1.73 1.54 -20.38
CA PHE A 59 -1.93 1.51 -21.83
C PHE A 59 -0.65 0.98 -22.48
N GLU A 60 -0.74 -0.08 -23.31
CA GLU A 60 0.41 -0.75 -23.89
C GLU A 60 0.25 -1.03 -25.37
N ILE A 61 1.38 -1.02 -26.09
CA ILE A 61 1.51 -1.43 -27.47
C ILE A 61 2.41 -2.67 -27.53
N GLY A 62 1.91 -3.75 -28.08
CA GLY A 62 2.62 -5.00 -28.24
C GLY A 62 3.25 -5.14 -29.63
N PHE A 63 4.36 -5.87 -29.69
CA PHE A 63 5.12 -6.16 -30.91
C PHE A 63 5.51 -7.63 -30.95
N ASN A 64 5.28 -8.29 -32.06
CA ASN A 64 5.76 -9.65 -32.29
C ASN A 64 7.18 -9.62 -32.90
N PRO A 65 8.17 -10.32 -32.34
CA PRO A 65 9.49 -10.43 -32.93
C PRO A 65 9.43 -11.31 -34.20
N TYR A 66 10.26 -10.96 -35.19
CA TYR A 66 10.45 -11.79 -36.38
C TYR A 66 11.34 -13.00 -36.02
N SER A 67 10.86 -14.19 -36.39
CA SER A 67 11.62 -15.43 -36.24
C SER A 67 12.24 -15.85 -37.56
N LYS A 68 13.56 -15.74 -37.68
CA LYS A 68 14.30 -16.22 -38.87
C LYS A 68 14.07 -17.72 -39.12
N LYS A 69 13.91 -18.52 -38.06
CA LYS A 69 13.68 -19.96 -38.17
C LYS A 69 12.31 -20.33 -38.72
N LEU A 70 11.29 -19.52 -38.45
CA LEU A 70 9.91 -19.72 -38.90
C LEU A 70 9.62 -18.97 -40.22
N GLY A 71 10.46 -18.01 -40.61
CA GLY A 71 10.22 -17.15 -41.75
C GLY A 71 9.05 -16.17 -41.56
N GLU A 72 8.54 -16.04 -40.34
CA GLU A 72 7.36 -15.22 -40.00
C GLU A 72 7.49 -14.57 -38.60
N TYR A 73 6.55 -13.70 -38.28
CA TYR A 73 6.45 -13.09 -36.96
C TYR A 73 5.95 -14.11 -35.93
N ASN A 74 6.71 -14.25 -34.81
CA ASN A 74 6.39 -15.22 -33.78
C ASN A 74 5.25 -14.71 -32.88
N LYS A 75 4.04 -15.16 -33.12
CA LYS A 75 2.85 -14.82 -32.37
C LYS A 75 2.85 -15.32 -30.92
N ARG A 76 3.73 -16.29 -30.59
CA ARG A 76 3.89 -16.83 -29.22
C ARG A 76 4.77 -15.97 -28.34
N GLN A 77 5.46 -15.00 -28.91
CA GLN A 77 6.32 -14.07 -28.21
C GLN A 77 5.84 -12.64 -28.50
N GLU A 78 5.82 -11.82 -27.45
CA GLU A 78 5.40 -10.43 -27.57
C GLU A 78 6.29 -9.56 -26.67
N PHE A 79 6.80 -8.49 -27.26
CA PHE A 79 7.40 -7.39 -26.52
C PHE A 79 6.38 -6.26 -26.44
N ALA A 80 6.05 -5.80 -25.24
CA ALA A 80 5.09 -4.71 -25.04
C ALA A 80 5.76 -3.54 -24.33
N ILE A 81 5.43 -2.34 -24.78
CA ILE A 81 5.84 -1.08 -24.15
C ILE A 81 4.56 -0.34 -23.78
N GLY A 82 4.51 0.22 -22.58
CA GLY A 82 3.33 0.93 -22.11
C GLY A 82 3.64 2.14 -21.26
N PHE A 83 2.60 2.95 -21.10
CA PHE A 83 2.53 4.02 -20.12
C PHE A 83 1.50 3.64 -19.08
N PHE A 84 1.78 3.99 -17.82
CA PHE A 84 0.81 3.81 -16.77
C PHE A 84 0.70 5.03 -15.88
N TYR A 85 -0.50 5.22 -15.35
CA TYR A 85 -0.83 6.19 -14.34
C TYR A 85 -1.34 5.46 -13.11
N SER A 86 -0.85 5.85 -11.95
CA SER A 86 -1.23 5.23 -10.69
C SER A 86 -1.51 6.28 -9.62
N GLY A 87 -2.62 6.11 -8.90
CA GLY A 87 -2.85 6.74 -7.61
C GLY A 87 -2.49 5.77 -6.51
N SER A 88 -1.66 6.17 -5.56
CA SER A 88 -1.23 5.33 -4.45
C SER A 88 -1.31 6.04 -3.12
N ASP A 89 -1.69 5.30 -2.10
CA ASP A 89 -1.37 5.63 -0.72
C ASP A 89 0.01 5.04 -0.44
N LEU A 90 1.04 5.88 -0.32
CA LEU A 90 2.43 5.46 -0.10
C LEU A 90 2.66 5.04 1.35
N ALA A 91 1.99 5.70 2.29
CA ALA A 91 2.02 5.35 3.70
C ALA A 91 0.69 5.70 4.35
N ASN A 92 0.27 4.85 5.28
CA ASN A 92 -0.88 5.10 6.15
C ASN A 92 -0.57 4.47 7.50
N GLU A 93 -0.10 5.28 8.44
CA GLU A 93 0.27 4.83 9.77
C GLU A 93 -0.67 5.42 10.81
N HIS A 94 -1.11 4.59 11.73
CA HIS A 94 -1.91 4.99 12.87
C HIS A 94 -1.25 4.43 14.12
N THR A 95 -0.97 5.31 15.08
CA THR A 95 -0.40 4.93 16.37
C THR A 95 -1.29 5.49 17.48
N GLU A 96 -1.61 4.65 18.44
CA GLU A 96 -2.38 5.04 19.62
C GLU A 96 -1.59 4.66 20.87
N LYS A 97 -1.44 5.62 21.80
CA LYS A 97 -0.77 5.45 23.07
C LYS A 97 -1.72 5.81 24.19
N PHE A 98 -1.70 5.01 25.24
CA PHE A 98 -2.41 5.30 26.48
C PHE A 98 -1.41 5.48 27.59
N SER A 99 -1.57 6.52 28.39
CA SER A 99 -0.82 6.76 29.61
C SER A 99 -1.79 7.12 30.73
N SER A 100 -1.45 6.76 31.95
CA SER A 100 -2.21 7.16 33.12
C SER A 100 -1.29 7.75 34.18
N THR A 101 -1.73 8.83 34.79
CA THR A 101 -1.07 9.44 35.92
C THR A 101 -1.97 9.27 37.12
N VAL A 102 -1.41 8.68 38.20
CA VAL A 102 -2.10 8.54 39.45
C VAL A 102 -2.21 9.92 40.10
N GLY A 103 -3.43 10.33 40.37
CA GLY A 103 -3.73 11.59 41.05
C GLY A 103 -3.91 11.44 42.55
N ASP A 104 -4.57 12.41 43.14
CA ASP A 104 -4.78 12.47 44.60
C ASP A 104 -5.72 11.37 45.07
N THR A 105 -5.44 10.86 46.27
CA THR A 105 -6.32 9.93 46.97
C THR A 105 -7.19 10.68 47.97
N PHE A 106 -8.45 10.32 48.06
CA PHE A 106 -9.37 10.87 49.05
C PHE A 106 -10.27 9.79 49.64
N SER A 107 -10.75 10.03 50.87
CA SER A 107 -11.63 9.10 51.56
C SER A 107 -13.06 9.62 51.52
N PHE A 108 -13.98 8.75 51.11
CA PHE A 108 -15.41 9.02 51.19
C PHE A 108 -16.13 7.80 51.78
N HIS A 109 -16.90 8.02 52.85
CA HIS A 109 -17.57 6.93 53.59
C HIS A 109 -16.63 5.78 54.00
N GLN A 110 -15.43 6.07 54.48
CA GLN A 110 -14.40 5.10 54.87
C GLN A 110 -13.83 4.25 53.71
N VAL A 111 -14.16 4.58 52.48
CA VAL A 111 -13.59 3.95 51.28
C VAL A 111 -12.57 4.90 50.68
N LEU A 112 -11.40 4.38 50.36
CA LEU A 112 -10.35 5.13 49.66
C LEU A 112 -10.60 5.12 48.14
N TYR A 113 -10.64 6.31 47.55
CA TYR A 113 -10.73 6.55 46.14
C TYR A 113 -9.47 7.23 45.65
N GLN A 114 -9.20 7.05 44.34
CA GLN A 114 -8.07 7.62 43.64
C GLN A 114 -8.57 8.32 42.39
N ASN A 115 -8.09 9.53 42.18
CA ASN A 115 -8.36 10.29 40.95
C ASN A 115 -7.23 10.02 39.97
N ASP A 116 -7.54 9.40 38.83
CA ASP A 116 -6.55 9.07 37.82
C ASP A 116 -6.81 9.92 36.56
N THR A 117 -5.76 10.56 36.08
CA THR A 117 -5.77 11.24 34.79
C THR A 117 -5.25 10.29 33.74
N MET A 118 -6.07 10.02 32.73
CA MET A 118 -5.72 9.17 31.59
C MET A 118 -5.57 10.04 30.35
N ILE A 119 -4.53 9.76 29.58
CA ILE A 119 -4.22 10.46 28.34
C ILE A 119 -4.16 9.44 27.22
N ARG A 120 -4.91 9.70 26.16
CA ARG A 120 -4.87 8.94 24.93
C ARG A 120 -4.28 9.80 23.82
N SER A 121 -3.06 9.50 23.38
CA SER A 121 -2.39 10.19 22.28
C SER A 121 -2.54 9.37 21.02
N ARG A 122 -3.04 9.97 19.94
CA ARG A 122 -3.18 9.38 18.61
C ARG A 122 -2.32 10.13 17.61
N SER A 123 -1.58 9.41 16.79
CA SER A 123 -0.84 9.94 15.66
C SER A 123 -1.27 9.23 14.39
N GLU A 124 -1.72 10.00 13.40
CA GLU A 124 -2.08 9.52 12.07
C GLU A 124 -1.15 10.17 11.06
N TYR A 125 -0.49 9.34 10.26
CA TYR A 125 0.34 9.77 9.14
C TYR A 125 -0.19 9.12 7.87
N ARG A 126 -0.49 9.95 6.87
CA ARG A 126 -0.91 9.49 5.55
C ARG A 126 -0.11 10.19 4.48
N GLU A 127 0.45 9.40 3.58
CA GLU A 127 1.12 9.89 2.39
C GLU A 127 0.44 9.31 1.16
N SER A 128 0.06 10.18 0.23
CA SER A 128 -0.54 9.79 -1.04
C SER A 128 0.19 10.45 -2.20
N ALA A 129 0.33 9.73 -3.30
CA ALA A 129 0.99 10.23 -4.49
C ALA A 129 0.28 9.78 -5.77
N ASN A 130 0.37 10.63 -6.79
CA ASN A 130 0.08 10.26 -8.16
C ASN A 130 1.41 10.00 -8.87
N VAL A 131 1.47 8.89 -9.58
CA VAL A 131 2.67 8.37 -10.21
C VAL A 131 2.41 8.19 -11.70
N LEU A 132 3.34 8.62 -12.53
CA LEU A 132 3.35 8.35 -13.96
C LEU A 132 4.59 7.53 -14.29
N GLY A 133 4.43 6.54 -15.17
CA GLY A 133 5.55 5.69 -15.52
C GLY A 133 5.43 5.05 -16.89
N VAL A 134 6.53 4.37 -17.23
CA VAL A 134 6.64 3.55 -18.42
C VAL A 134 6.88 2.10 -18.01
N SER A 135 6.39 1.17 -18.80
CA SER A 135 6.61 -0.26 -18.61
C SER A 135 7.13 -0.89 -19.91
N ALA A 136 7.95 -1.90 -19.77
CA ALA A 136 8.36 -2.77 -20.84
C ALA A 136 8.25 -4.21 -20.36
N LYS A 137 7.66 -5.10 -21.15
CA LYS A 137 7.54 -6.52 -20.81
C LYS A 137 7.74 -7.41 -22.01
N TYR A 138 8.30 -8.58 -21.75
CA TYR A 138 8.47 -9.63 -22.73
C TYR A 138 7.63 -10.83 -22.29
N LEU A 139 6.67 -11.22 -23.15
CA LEU A 139 5.67 -12.24 -22.86
C LEU A 139 5.88 -13.47 -23.74
N PHE A 140 5.75 -14.63 -23.12
CA PHE A 140 5.60 -15.92 -23.76
C PHE A 140 4.15 -16.36 -23.64
N LYS A 141 3.55 -16.71 -24.77
CA LYS A 141 2.16 -17.13 -24.86
C LYS A 141 2.09 -18.59 -25.33
N THR A 142 1.10 -19.32 -24.82
CA THR A 142 0.70 -20.57 -25.45
C THR A 142 0.14 -20.27 -26.85
N ASP A 143 -0.66 -21.14 -27.43
CA ASP A 143 -1.23 -20.90 -28.76
C ASP A 143 -2.20 -19.68 -28.74
N PRO A 144 -1.81 -18.53 -29.34
CA PRO A 144 -2.63 -17.32 -29.30
C PRO A 144 -3.85 -17.38 -30.22
N GLU A 145 -3.96 -18.41 -31.10
CA GLU A 145 -5.11 -18.58 -31.99
C GLU A 145 -6.27 -19.33 -31.32
N LYS A 146 -6.00 -19.98 -30.19
CA LYS A 146 -7.04 -20.60 -29.38
C LYS A 146 -7.92 -19.57 -28.68
N ARG A 147 -9.11 -19.98 -28.29
CA ARG A 147 -10.04 -19.13 -27.53
C ARG A 147 -9.43 -18.68 -26.20
N PHE A 148 -8.68 -19.57 -25.56
CA PHE A 148 -7.94 -19.30 -24.31
C PHE A 148 -6.46 -19.52 -24.58
N SER A 149 -5.65 -18.57 -24.15
CA SER A 149 -4.20 -18.69 -24.14
C SER A 149 -3.65 -18.24 -22.79
N LEU A 150 -2.69 -18.97 -22.30
CA LEU A 150 -1.93 -18.62 -21.10
C LEU A 150 -0.73 -17.79 -21.54
N PHE A 151 -0.30 -16.91 -20.67
CA PHE A 151 0.93 -16.18 -20.87
C PHE A 151 1.70 -16.02 -19.55
N THR A 152 3.01 -15.87 -19.70
CA THR A 152 3.93 -15.49 -18.63
C THR A 152 5.06 -14.67 -19.23
N GLY A 153 5.87 -14.04 -18.39
CA GLY A 153 6.96 -13.22 -18.90
C GLY A 153 7.78 -12.55 -17.81
N ILE A 154 8.55 -11.56 -18.25
CA ILE A 154 9.31 -10.68 -17.38
C ILE A 154 9.08 -9.24 -17.83
N GLY A 155 9.05 -8.30 -16.89
CA GLY A 155 8.87 -6.88 -17.18
C GLY A 155 9.67 -5.98 -16.26
N LEU A 156 9.79 -4.74 -16.72
CA LEU A 156 10.41 -3.63 -16.03
C LEU A 156 9.42 -2.47 -15.99
N LYS A 157 9.40 -1.72 -14.91
CA LYS A 157 8.68 -0.45 -14.80
C LYS A 157 9.66 0.62 -14.28
N LEU A 158 9.50 1.82 -14.82
CA LEU A 158 10.15 3.03 -14.33
C LEU A 158 9.09 4.10 -14.19
N ALA A 159 9.03 4.72 -13.03
CA ALA A 159 8.01 5.72 -12.73
C ALA A 159 8.53 6.82 -11.82
N CYS A 160 7.86 7.94 -11.82
CA CYS A 160 8.13 9.04 -10.91
C CYS A 160 6.83 9.64 -10.36
N THR A 161 6.92 10.20 -9.19
CA THR A 161 5.85 10.95 -8.55
C THR A 161 5.61 12.26 -9.28
N ILE A 162 4.36 12.50 -9.72
CA ILE A 162 3.95 13.78 -10.30
C ILE A 162 3.47 14.74 -9.21
N THR A 163 2.64 14.23 -8.32
CA THR A 163 2.10 14.98 -7.19
C THR A 163 2.12 14.10 -5.96
N SER A 164 2.47 14.68 -4.83
CA SER A 164 2.44 14.01 -3.54
C SER A 164 1.82 14.91 -2.47
N ARG A 165 1.19 14.29 -1.49
CA ARG A 165 0.58 14.97 -0.35
C ARG A 165 0.87 14.18 0.91
N VAL A 166 1.32 14.90 1.93
CA VAL A 166 1.49 14.38 3.28
C VAL A 166 0.41 14.99 4.17
N TYR A 167 -0.18 14.16 4.96
CA TYR A 167 -1.13 14.51 5.99
C TYR A 167 -0.66 13.90 7.30
N LYS A 168 -0.53 14.72 8.34
CA LYS A 168 -0.19 14.29 9.68
C LYS A 168 -1.19 14.91 10.67
N ARG A 169 -1.74 14.07 11.52
CA ARG A 169 -2.63 14.46 12.60
C ARG A 169 -2.10 13.91 13.90
N ASN A 170 -1.97 14.76 14.90
CA ASN A 170 -1.73 14.34 16.27
C ASN A 170 -2.90 14.84 17.11
N SER A 171 -3.54 13.95 17.82
CA SER A 171 -4.60 14.29 18.77
C SER A 171 -4.28 13.71 20.14
N GLU A 172 -4.64 14.46 21.17
CA GLU A 172 -4.50 14.04 22.54
C GLU A 172 -5.84 14.26 23.27
N ASP A 173 -6.39 13.18 23.79
CA ASP A 173 -7.62 13.18 24.56
C ASP A 173 -7.25 12.94 26.02
N THR A 174 -7.77 13.78 26.93
CA THR A 174 -7.54 13.66 28.36
C THR A 174 -8.87 13.34 29.05
N ALA A 175 -8.87 12.28 29.84
CA ALA A 175 -10.02 11.90 30.66
C ALA A 175 -9.59 11.73 32.14
N VAL A 176 -10.49 12.08 33.03
CA VAL A 176 -10.29 11.87 34.48
C VAL A 176 -11.27 10.82 34.97
N SER A 177 -10.77 9.86 35.69
CA SER A 177 -11.59 8.85 36.34
C SER A 177 -11.35 8.80 37.85
N ILE A 178 -12.42 8.54 38.60
CA ILE A 178 -12.38 8.28 40.03
C ILE A 178 -12.54 6.78 40.20
N ASN A 179 -11.50 6.12 40.73
CA ASN A 179 -11.49 4.70 40.93
C ASN A 179 -11.28 4.35 42.41
N TYR A 180 -11.56 3.11 42.78
CA TYR A 180 -11.11 2.60 44.08
C TYR A 180 -9.59 2.64 44.11
N TYR A 181 -9.05 2.95 45.28
CA TYR A 181 -7.61 2.98 45.49
C TYR A 181 -6.94 1.67 45.02
N ASN A 182 -5.89 1.78 44.26
CA ASN A 182 -5.18 0.67 43.60
C ASN A 182 -6.01 -0.12 42.53
N ALA A 183 -7.15 0.37 42.09
CA ALA A 183 -7.82 -0.23 40.92
C ALA A 183 -6.99 -0.02 39.64
N LYS A 184 -7.16 -0.93 38.68
CA LYS A 184 -6.53 -0.76 37.35
C LYS A 184 -7.25 0.36 36.58
N PRO A 185 -6.51 1.22 35.85
CA PRO A 185 -7.09 2.25 35.01
C PRO A 185 -8.09 1.67 34.02
N ASN A 186 -9.23 2.33 33.86
CA ASN A 186 -10.25 1.95 32.88
C ASN A 186 -10.16 2.83 31.63
N TYR A 187 -9.53 2.33 30.59
CA TYR A 187 -9.33 3.07 29.35
C TYR A 187 -10.60 3.19 28.46
N SER A 188 -11.68 2.49 28.78
CA SER A 188 -12.95 2.63 28.04
C SER A 188 -13.61 3.99 28.27
N LEU A 189 -13.17 4.75 29.26
CA LEU A 189 -13.71 6.08 29.58
C LEU A 189 -13.48 7.12 28.48
N PHE A 190 -12.58 6.88 27.55
CA PHE A 190 -12.40 7.78 26.39
C PHE A 190 -13.55 7.73 25.38
N ASP A 191 -14.33 6.67 25.44
CA ASP A 191 -15.51 6.50 24.55
C ASP A 191 -16.77 7.14 25.20
N ASP A 192 -16.71 7.49 26.48
CA ASP A 192 -17.80 8.12 27.24
C ASP A 192 -17.58 9.65 27.39
N ALA A 193 -18.59 10.33 27.91
CA ALA A 193 -18.64 11.79 28.06
C ALA A 193 -17.63 12.40 29.08
N ASN A 194 -16.72 11.62 29.61
CA ASN A 194 -15.72 12.03 30.63
C ASN A 194 -14.45 12.64 30.02
N ASN A 195 -14.42 12.85 28.73
CA ASN A 195 -13.32 13.52 28.06
C ASN A 195 -13.32 15.01 28.41
N ILE A 196 -12.31 15.47 29.15
CA ILE A 196 -12.22 16.85 29.65
C ILE A 196 -11.36 17.76 28.77
N GLY A 197 -10.69 17.21 27.78
CA GLY A 197 -9.86 18.00 26.87
C GLY A 197 -9.41 17.23 25.66
N THR A 198 -9.50 17.87 24.49
CA THR A 198 -8.98 17.35 23.22
C THR A 198 -8.09 18.42 22.62
N SER A 199 -6.84 18.07 22.33
CA SER A 199 -5.95 18.87 21.50
C SER A 199 -5.81 18.19 20.14
N ASP A 200 -5.88 18.95 19.05
CA ASP A 200 -5.78 18.44 17.71
C ASP A 200 -4.87 19.32 16.85
N THR A 201 -3.80 18.77 16.35
CA THR A 201 -2.85 19.46 15.50
C THR A 201 -2.78 18.80 14.13
N TRP A 202 -2.85 19.63 13.08
CA TRP A 202 -2.90 19.19 11.70
C TRP A 202 -1.75 19.77 10.91
N TYR A 203 -1.12 18.91 10.14
CA TYR A 203 -0.11 19.30 9.17
C TYR A 203 -0.49 18.76 7.79
N ARG A 204 -0.38 19.62 6.78
CA ARG A 204 -0.53 19.23 5.36
C ARG A 204 0.65 19.77 4.59
N GLY A 205 1.29 18.91 3.82
CA GLY A 205 2.47 19.28 3.04
C GLY A 205 2.57 18.49 1.75
N LYS A 206 3.66 18.75 1.05
CA LYS A 206 4.08 17.93 -0.10
C LYS A 206 5.17 17.00 0.37
N SER A 207 5.13 15.75 -0.11
CA SER A 207 6.24 14.82 0.03
C SER A 207 7.32 15.08 -1.02
N GLU A 208 8.49 14.54 -0.81
CA GLU A 208 9.56 14.58 -1.79
C GLU A 208 9.23 13.76 -3.04
N ALA A 209 9.83 14.15 -4.16
CA ALA A 209 9.67 13.38 -5.38
C ALA A 209 10.38 12.02 -5.24
N THR A 210 9.67 10.97 -5.63
CA THR A 210 10.13 9.59 -5.52
C THR A 210 10.19 8.97 -6.91
N VAL A 211 11.24 8.22 -7.17
CA VAL A 211 11.41 7.41 -8.38
C VAL A 211 11.22 5.95 -8.02
N PHE A 212 10.46 5.24 -8.82
CA PHE A 212 10.18 3.82 -8.67
C PHE A 212 10.77 3.05 -9.83
N THR A 213 11.52 2.02 -9.53
CA THR A 213 12.05 1.07 -10.52
C THR A 213 11.63 -0.34 -10.11
N SER A 214 10.93 -1.06 -10.99
CA SER A 214 10.43 -2.38 -10.62
C SER A 214 10.83 -3.42 -11.65
N VAL A 215 11.13 -4.63 -11.15
CA VAL A 215 11.25 -5.86 -11.94
C VAL A 215 10.10 -6.77 -11.56
N PHE A 216 9.40 -7.33 -12.55
CA PHE A 216 8.22 -8.14 -12.28
C PHE A 216 8.03 -9.29 -13.25
N ALA A 217 7.31 -10.32 -12.80
CA ALA A 217 6.88 -11.45 -13.61
C ALA A 217 5.35 -11.42 -13.74
N PRO A 218 4.81 -11.12 -14.93
CA PRO A 218 3.39 -11.25 -15.22
C PRO A 218 3.06 -12.69 -15.59
N PHE A 219 1.88 -13.15 -15.18
CA PHE A 219 1.30 -14.43 -15.59
C PHE A 219 -0.22 -14.29 -15.70
N GLY A 220 -0.82 -14.94 -16.68
CA GLY A 220 -2.25 -14.75 -16.85
C GLY A 220 -2.89 -15.55 -17.95
N VAL A 221 -4.15 -15.20 -18.18
CA VAL A 221 -5.03 -15.81 -19.16
C VAL A 221 -5.54 -14.74 -20.10
N ASN A 222 -5.52 -15.04 -21.38
CA ASN A 222 -6.11 -14.23 -22.42
C ASN A 222 -7.28 -14.99 -23.06
N MET A 223 -8.43 -14.36 -23.14
CA MET A 223 -9.66 -14.94 -23.70
C MET A 223 -10.15 -14.13 -24.90
N ARG A 224 -10.20 -14.76 -26.05
CA ARG A 224 -10.76 -14.16 -27.27
C ARG A 224 -12.28 -14.12 -27.20
N LEU A 225 -12.88 -12.94 -27.42
CA LEU A 225 -14.31 -12.73 -27.24
C LEU A 225 -15.16 -13.45 -28.29
N CYS A 226 -14.76 -13.45 -29.57
CA CYS A 226 -15.53 -14.10 -30.61
C CYS A 226 -14.60 -14.59 -31.71
N LYS A 227 -14.94 -15.77 -32.33
CA LYS A 227 -14.19 -16.30 -33.50
C LYS A 227 -14.82 -15.97 -34.85
N LYS A 228 -16.11 -15.63 -34.89
CA LYS A 228 -16.89 -15.59 -36.13
C LYS A 228 -16.97 -14.20 -36.80
N LYS A 229 -16.90 -13.12 -36.01
CA LYS A 229 -16.98 -11.75 -36.52
C LYS A 229 -15.60 -11.12 -36.57
N GLU A 230 -15.17 -10.54 -37.66
CA GLU A 230 -13.81 -10.05 -37.90
C GLU A 230 -13.31 -9.09 -36.81
N ILE A 231 -14.10 -8.09 -36.42
CA ILE A 231 -13.74 -7.10 -35.41
C ILE A 231 -13.63 -7.77 -34.01
N TRP A 232 -14.61 -8.60 -33.65
CA TRP A 232 -14.65 -9.26 -32.36
C TRP A 232 -13.61 -10.37 -32.23
N ASN A 233 -13.14 -10.93 -33.33
CA ASN A 233 -12.05 -11.92 -33.34
C ASN A 233 -10.69 -11.29 -33.00
N GLN A 234 -10.57 -9.98 -33.07
CA GLN A 234 -9.37 -9.23 -32.72
C GLN A 234 -9.40 -8.76 -31.23
N MET A 235 -10.56 -8.82 -30.59
CA MET A 235 -10.73 -8.38 -29.20
C MET A 235 -10.55 -9.53 -28.23
N ASN A 236 -9.73 -9.28 -27.23
CA ASN A 236 -9.44 -10.20 -26.14
C ASN A 236 -9.69 -9.51 -24.81
N ILE A 237 -10.18 -10.26 -23.84
CA ILE A 237 -10.12 -9.91 -22.41
C ILE A 237 -8.97 -10.68 -21.82
N PHE A 238 -8.15 -10.03 -21.03
CA PHE A 238 -7.10 -10.71 -20.28
C PHE A 238 -7.21 -10.42 -18.79
N MET A 239 -6.77 -11.39 -18.01
CA MET A 239 -6.57 -11.29 -16.58
C MET A 239 -5.14 -11.69 -16.29
N GLN A 240 -4.42 -10.87 -15.53
CA GLN A 240 -3.04 -11.16 -15.15
C GLN A 240 -2.81 -10.98 -13.66
N GLY A 241 -2.00 -11.88 -13.09
CA GLY A 241 -1.32 -11.71 -11.83
C GLY A 241 0.08 -11.16 -12.09
N ILE A 242 0.59 -10.38 -11.17
CA ILE A 242 1.93 -9.80 -11.22
C ILE A 242 2.58 -10.01 -9.86
N VAL A 243 3.82 -10.47 -9.87
CA VAL A 243 4.68 -10.51 -8.67
C VAL A 243 6.01 -9.86 -9.00
N GLY A 244 6.60 -9.14 -8.06
CA GLY A 244 7.84 -8.42 -8.35
C GLY A 244 8.49 -7.77 -7.15
N LEU A 245 9.57 -7.05 -7.47
CA LEU A 245 10.33 -6.23 -6.55
C LEU A 245 10.36 -4.80 -7.09
N GLU A 246 10.12 -3.84 -6.24
CA GLU A 246 10.16 -2.42 -6.55
C GLU A 246 11.20 -1.73 -5.68
N LEU A 247 12.10 -1.02 -6.32
CA LEU A 247 13.05 -0.12 -5.70
C LEU A 247 12.44 1.27 -5.68
N GLU A 248 12.18 1.77 -4.49
CA GLU A 248 11.69 3.11 -4.23
C GLU A 248 12.85 3.99 -3.79
N SER A 249 13.13 5.06 -4.52
CA SER A 249 14.21 5.99 -4.22
C SER A 249 13.68 7.41 -4.11
N GLN A 250 13.79 8.01 -2.94
CA GLN A 250 13.51 9.42 -2.72
C GLN A 250 14.72 10.25 -3.16
N ILE A 251 14.50 11.39 -3.82
CA ILE A 251 15.60 12.22 -4.40
C ILE A 251 16.59 12.69 -3.33
N LYS A 252 16.12 12.93 -2.11
CA LYS A 252 16.93 13.37 -0.97
C LYS A 252 16.87 12.43 0.23
N GLY A 253 16.37 11.22 0.03
CA GLY A 253 16.08 10.29 1.09
C GLY A 253 16.72 8.93 0.87
N GLU A 254 16.20 7.96 1.59
CA GLU A 254 16.63 6.58 1.55
C GLU A 254 16.02 5.83 0.36
N THR A 255 16.67 4.72 0.02
CA THR A 255 16.20 3.79 -1.00
C THR A 255 15.65 2.54 -0.33
N HIS A 256 14.44 2.13 -0.70
CA HIS A 256 13.76 0.97 -0.14
C HIS A 256 13.46 -0.06 -1.23
N LEU A 257 13.67 -1.33 -0.92
CA LEU A 257 13.30 -2.45 -1.78
C LEU A 257 12.01 -3.10 -1.23
N ASN A 258 10.94 -3.05 -2.00
CA ASN A 258 9.63 -3.52 -1.60
C ASN A 258 9.16 -4.67 -2.48
N PRO A 259 8.85 -5.86 -1.95
CA PRO A 259 8.13 -6.87 -2.69
C PRO A 259 6.70 -6.42 -2.94
N PHE A 260 6.17 -6.72 -4.11
CA PHE A 260 4.79 -6.42 -4.44
C PHE A 260 4.11 -7.57 -5.18
N MET A 261 2.80 -7.63 -5.05
CA MET A 261 1.93 -8.49 -5.83
C MET A 261 0.66 -7.74 -6.22
N GLY A 262 0.07 -8.15 -7.32
CA GLY A 262 -1.17 -7.54 -7.77
C GLY A 262 -1.85 -8.34 -8.84
N CYS A 263 -3.02 -7.85 -9.23
CA CYS A 263 -3.77 -8.38 -10.36
C CYS A 263 -4.34 -7.24 -11.19
N SER A 264 -4.49 -7.49 -12.48
CA SER A 264 -5.18 -6.57 -13.37
C SER A 264 -6.08 -7.33 -14.33
N ILE A 265 -7.08 -6.62 -14.84
CA ILE A 265 -7.96 -7.05 -15.91
C ILE A 265 -7.95 -6.00 -17.01
N GLY A 266 -7.95 -6.43 -18.25
CA GLY A 266 -7.87 -5.50 -19.37
C GLY A 266 -8.45 -6.05 -20.65
N PHE A 267 -8.45 -5.15 -21.62
CA PHE A 267 -8.84 -5.45 -23.00
C PHE A 267 -7.62 -5.30 -23.91
N LYS A 268 -7.52 -6.20 -24.86
CA LYS A 268 -6.48 -6.16 -25.89
C LYS A 268 -7.12 -6.27 -27.26
N PHE A 269 -6.69 -5.42 -28.19
CA PHE A 269 -7.02 -5.48 -29.59
C PHE A 269 -5.81 -5.95 -30.37
N ASP A 270 -5.87 -7.17 -30.95
CA ASP A 270 -4.79 -7.75 -31.74
C ASP A 270 -4.91 -7.30 -33.20
N PHE A 271 -3.81 -6.84 -33.80
CA PHE A 271 -3.72 -6.56 -35.21
C PHE A 271 -3.37 -7.86 -36.01
N LYS A 272 -3.97 -8.04 -37.16
CA LYS A 272 -3.69 -9.18 -38.09
C LYS A 272 -2.56 -8.85 -39.05
#